data_490382ef359b6c67b739d5a28ee5b3b6
#
_entry.id   490382ef359b6c67b739d5a28ee5b3b6
#
_cell.length_a   1.000
_cell.length_b   1.000
_cell.length_c   1.000
_cell.angle_alpha   90.00
_cell.angle_beta   90.00
_cell.angle_gamma   90.00
#
_symmetry.space_group_name_H-M   'P 1'
#
loop_
_entity.id
_entity.type
_entity.pdbx_description
1 polymer ?
#
loop_
_entity_poly.entity_id
_entity_poly.type
_entity_poly.pdbx_seq_one_letter_code
_entity_poly.pdbx_strand_id
1 'polypeptide(L)'
;MTPVREEIRTHAPGRSHVRHRVAALAALVGMITYLDRTCISVTAPNMMKDLGLSQIQMSFVFSAFTLAYAMFEIPSGWWGDRVGTRRVLTRIVTWWSMFTMLTGAAWSYASLLVTRFLFGAGEAGCWPNVTRTFSRWFPLAERGTAQGVFFMGAHLAGGFTPLLVTVLLGHLSWRMLFVIFGSVGFVWAVFWRYWFRDEPAQHAAVRADELEWIEKGRRINQDSREGGTPWKALLANRTAVLLCLMYFTQAYGFNFYVTWLPTYLKNVRGFASVSLGLFAGLPLALSVLADLFGGITTDRLTRRFGLRIGRATVGAGALLAAGGCMMAGTSAANPYSSAVLIALGSAAANFMLPAAWGSCIDLGGRHAGTLSAAMNTSGQIGGVLSPMIVGLSVQWFGSWSAPLYLTAALYVAGAICWAGIDPSRRRV
;
A
#
# COMPACT_ATOMS: atom_id res chain seq x y z
N MET A 1 -0.03 -35.57 7.52
CA MET A 1 0.61 -34.56 6.61
C MET A 1 0.16 -34.71 5.15
N THR A 2 -1.11 -35.04 4.86
CA THR A 2 -1.44 -35.52 3.49
C THR A 2 -2.72 -34.98 2.83
N PRO A 3 -3.67 -34.30 3.42
CA PRO A 3 -4.87 -33.92 2.65
C PRO A 3 -4.78 -32.60 1.88
N VAL A 4 -3.90 -31.68 2.25
CA VAL A 4 -3.83 -30.34 1.59
C VAL A 4 -3.08 -30.36 0.26
N ARG A 5 -2.23 -31.38 0.02
CA ARG A 5 -1.40 -31.47 -1.19
C ARG A 5 -2.15 -31.93 -2.44
N GLU A 6 -3.18 -32.75 -2.29
CA GLU A 6 -3.93 -33.31 -3.43
C GLU A 6 -5.07 -32.40 -3.93
N GLU A 7 -5.75 -31.71 -3.01
CA GLU A 7 -6.89 -30.85 -3.36
C GLU A 7 -6.55 -29.57 -4.13
N ILE A 8 -5.30 -29.07 -4.03
CA ILE A 8 -4.89 -27.84 -4.74
C ILE A 8 -4.53 -28.10 -6.21
N ARG A 9 -4.34 -29.36 -6.61
CA ARG A 9 -3.88 -29.72 -7.97
C ARG A 9 -4.99 -29.89 -9.01
N THR A 10 -6.25 -29.94 -8.63
CA THR A 10 -7.33 -30.25 -9.56
C THR A 10 -8.14 -29.00 -9.92
N HIS A 11 -8.14 -28.69 -11.19
CA HIS A 11 -9.02 -27.82 -11.98
C HIS A 11 -8.72 -26.32 -11.92
N ALA A 12 -8.13 -25.82 -13.00
CA ALA A 12 -8.32 -24.44 -13.39
C ALA A 12 -9.83 -24.22 -13.65
N PRO A 13 -10.46 -23.22 -13.00
CA PRO A 13 -11.89 -23.00 -13.18
C PRO A 13 -12.20 -22.62 -14.62
N GLY A 14 -13.27 -23.18 -15.15
CA GLY A 14 -13.76 -22.80 -16.47
C GLY A 14 -14.10 -21.32 -16.56
N ARG A 15 -14.07 -20.79 -17.70
CA ARG A 15 -14.28 -19.47 -18.32
C ARG A 15 -14.96 -18.29 -17.56
N SER A 16 -15.27 -18.34 -16.24
CA SER A 16 -15.73 -17.16 -15.48
C SER A 16 -14.55 -16.49 -14.80
N HIS A 17 -14.45 -15.16 -14.93
CA HIS A 17 -13.30 -14.36 -14.48
C HIS A 17 -13.77 -13.13 -13.69
N VAL A 18 -14.87 -13.21 -12.94
CA VAL A 18 -15.45 -12.08 -12.21
C VAL A 18 -14.50 -11.60 -11.13
N ARG A 19 -13.82 -12.52 -10.42
CA ARG A 19 -12.81 -12.15 -9.40
C ARG A 19 -11.67 -11.33 -9.97
N HIS A 20 -11.23 -11.61 -11.22
CA HIS A 20 -10.19 -10.80 -11.85
C HIS A 20 -10.67 -9.37 -12.17
N ARG A 21 -11.94 -9.20 -12.49
CA ARG A 21 -12.55 -7.86 -12.64
C ARG A 21 -12.60 -7.12 -11.30
N VAL A 22 -12.85 -7.84 -10.19
CA VAL A 22 -12.77 -7.28 -8.84
C VAL A 22 -11.33 -6.81 -8.55
N ALA A 23 -10.29 -7.60 -8.90
CA ALA A 23 -8.89 -7.18 -8.77
C ALA A 23 -8.57 -5.95 -9.64
N ALA A 24 -9.06 -5.90 -10.88
CA ALA A 24 -8.87 -4.76 -11.77
C ALA A 24 -9.52 -3.47 -11.21
N LEU A 25 -10.74 -3.57 -10.68
CA LEU A 25 -11.41 -2.44 -10.03
C LEU A 25 -10.69 -2.00 -8.75
N ALA A 26 -10.14 -2.95 -8.00
CA ALA A 26 -9.30 -2.64 -6.84
C ALA A 26 -8.00 -1.95 -7.28
N ALA A 27 -7.32 -2.43 -8.32
CA ALA A 27 -6.15 -1.76 -8.87
C ALA A 27 -6.49 -0.33 -9.34
N LEU A 28 -7.63 -0.15 -10.00
CA LEU A 28 -8.09 1.16 -10.46
C LEU A 28 -8.33 2.11 -9.28
N VAL A 29 -8.96 1.67 -8.18
CA VAL A 29 -9.13 2.53 -6.99
C VAL A 29 -7.79 2.86 -6.34
N GLY A 30 -6.83 1.92 -6.33
CA GLY A 30 -5.45 2.19 -5.90
C GLY A 30 -4.76 3.23 -6.78
N MET A 31 -4.97 3.18 -8.10
CA MET A 31 -4.47 4.21 -9.04
C MET A 31 -5.08 5.59 -8.74
N ILE A 32 -6.40 5.67 -8.54
CA ILE A 32 -7.09 6.93 -8.20
C ILE A 32 -6.53 7.52 -6.89
N THR A 33 -6.32 6.67 -5.87
CA THR A 33 -5.72 7.07 -4.60
C THR A 33 -4.36 7.75 -4.80
N TYR A 34 -3.46 7.15 -5.57
CA TYR A 34 -2.13 7.73 -5.81
C TYR A 34 -2.17 8.95 -6.73
N LEU A 35 -3.09 8.98 -7.68
CA LEU A 35 -3.34 10.17 -8.52
C LEU A 35 -3.70 11.38 -7.64
N ASP A 36 -4.67 11.22 -6.73
CA ASP A 36 -5.15 12.28 -5.84
C ASP A 36 -4.08 12.73 -4.83
N ARG A 37 -3.30 11.77 -4.29
CA ARG A 37 -2.19 12.06 -3.37
C ARG A 37 -1.04 12.79 -4.03
N THR A 38 -0.69 12.43 -5.25
CA THR A 38 0.48 12.99 -5.94
C THR A 38 0.16 14.32 -6.60
N CYS A 39 -1.08 14.54 -7.05
CA CYS A 39 -1.52 15.77 -7.69
C CYS A 39 -1.17 17.02 -6.86
N ILE A 40 -1.43 17.01 -5.55
CA ILE A 40 -1.17 18.16 -4.69
C ILE A 40 0.32 18.49 -4.60
N SER A 41 1.20 17.50 -4.63
CA SER A 41 2.65 17.74 -4.55
C SER A 41 3.16 18.47 -5.78
N VAL A 42 2.64 18.12 -6.97
CA VAL A 42 3.03 18.76 -8.23
C VAL A 42 2.40 20.15 -8.37
N THR A 43 1.16 20.32 -7.90
CA THR A 43 0.44 21.59 -7.98
C THR A 43 0.78 22.57 -6.86
N ALA A 44 1.51 22.12 -5.83
CA ALA A 44 1.83 22.93 -4.65
C ALA A 44 2.42 24.30 -4.96
N PRO A 45 3.40 24.48 -5.89
CA PRO A 45 3.93 25.80 -6.23
C PRO A 45 2.87 26.75 -6.77
N ASN A 46 1.94 26.25 -7.61
CA ASN A 46 0.83 27.04 -8.14
C ASN A 46 -0.16 27.44 -7.04
N MET A 47 -0.49 26.49 -6.13
CA MET A 47 -1.37 26.72 -4.99
C MET A 47 -0.79 27.77 -4.03
N MET A 48 0.52 27.64 -3.71
CA MET A 48 1.21 28.58 -2.84
C MET A 48 1.19 29.99 -3.43
N LYS A 49 1.44 30.13 -4.72
CA LYS A 49 1.38 31.43 -5.41
C LYS A 49 -0.02 32.03 -5.38
N ASP A 50 -1.05 31.25 -5.71
CA ASP A 50 -2.44 31.70 -5.82
C ASP A 50 -3.05 32.09 -4.46
N LEU A 51 -2.74 31.31 -3.42
CA LEU A 51 -3.34 31.46 -2.09
C LEU A 51 -2.43 32.25 -1.13
N GLY A 52 -1.26 32.72 -1.58
CA GLY A 52 -0.30 33.44 -0.74
C GLY A 52 0.29 32.61 0.40
N LEU A 53 0.49 31.29 0.20
CA LEU A 53 0.93 30.39 1.26
C LEU A 53 2.45 30.34 1.36
N SER A 54 2.95 30.33 2.60
CA SER A 54 4.34 30.01 2.88
C SER A 54 4.62 28.51 2.73
N GLN A 55 5.91 28.14 2.59
CA GLN A 55 6.34 26.75 2.60
C GLN A 55 5.94 26.01 3.88
N ILE A 56 6.01 26.68 5.03
CA ILE A 56 5.61 26.13 6.32
C ILE A 56 4.11 25.82 6.33
N GLN A 57 3.27 26.72 5.84
CA GLN A 57 1.82 26.50 5.75
C GLN A 57 1.49 25.33 4.83
N MET A 58 2.18 25.20 3.68
CA MET A 58 2.00 24.07 2.78
C MET A 58 2.45 22.74 3.41
N SER A 59 3.48 22.75 4.22
CA SER A 59 3.91 21.57 4.99
C SER A 59 2.84 21.11 5.98
N PHE A 60 2.15 22.05 6.66
CA PHE A 60 1.01 21.70 7.53
C PHE A 60 -0.16 21.12 6.74
N VAL A 61 -0.41 21.58 5.52
CA VAL A 61 -1.43 21.01 4.63
C VAL A 61 -1.13 19.55 4.28
N PHE A 62 0.13 19.23 3.97
CA PHE A 62 0.56 17.83 3.75
C PHE A 62 0.44 16.99 5.03
N SER A 63 0.85 17.55 6.16
CA SER A 63 0.79 16.85 7.46
C SER A 63 -0.64 16.57 7.91
N ALA A 64 -1.59 17.47 7.62
CA ALA A 64 -3.00 17.30 7.96
C ALA A 64 -3.59 16.04 7.31
N PHE A 65 -3.25 15.77 6.06
CA PHE A 65 -3.61 14.53 5.38
C PHE A 65 -3.08 13.30 6.12
N THR A 66 -1.77 13.27 6.38
CA THR A 66 -1.12 12.11 7.01
C THR A 66 -1.65 11.84 8.41
N LEU A 67 -1.88 12.90 9.19
CA LEU A 67 -2.46 12.82 10.52
C LEU A 67 -3.86 12.22 10.49
N ALA A 68 -4.74 12.77 9.64
CA ALA A 68 -6.10 12.27 9.51
C ALA A 68 -6.11 10.82 9.01
N TYR A 69 -5.28 10.50 8.03
CA TYR A 69 -5.15 9.14 7.52
C TYR A 69 -4.81 8.15 8.63
N ALA A 70 -3.78 8.43 9.45
CA ALA A 70 -3.38 7.57 10.55
C ALA A 70 -4.48 7.42 11.62
N MET A 71 -5.22 8.49 11.94
CA MET A 71 -6.29 8.47 12.93
C MET A 71 -7.50 7.64 12.50
N PHE A 72 -7.87 7.69 11.22
CA PHE A 72 -9.11 7.08 10.72
C PHE A 72 -8.92 5.72 10.07
N GLU A 73 -7.70 5.22 9.92
CA GLU A 73 -7.43 3.97 9.22
C GLU A 73 -7.98 2.74 9.95
N ILE A 74 -7.68 2.60 11.24
CA ILE A 74 -8.19 1.48 12.06
C ILE A 74 -9.72 1.52 12.17
N PRO A 75 -10.37 2.67 12.51
CA PRO A 75 -11.82 2.79 12.49
C PRO A 75 -12.46 2.39 11.15
N SER A 76 -11.85 2.79 10.02
CA SER A 76 -12.37 2.49 8.70
C SER A 76 -12.23 1.01 8.32
N GLY A 77 -11.11 0.37 8.69
CA GLY A 77 -10.94 -1.07 8.51
C GLY A 77 -11.94 -1.90 9.31
N TRP A 78 -12.13 -1.53 10.57
CA TRP A 78 -13.12 -2.14 11.44
C TRP A 78 -14.56 -1.95 10.92
N TRP A 79 -14.88 -0.78 10.39
CA TRP A 79 -16.17 -0.51 9.79
C TRP A 79 -16.44 -1.40 8.58
N GLY A 80 -15.44 -1.63 7.73
CA GLY A 80 -15.51 -2.55 6.59
C GLY A 80 -15.77 -4.00 6.98
N ASP A 81 -15.17 -4.45 8.09
CA ASP A 81 -15.39 -5.80 8.60
C ASP A 81 -16.85 -6.01 9.05
N ARG A 82 -17.52 -4.98 9.56
CA ARG A 82 -18.91 -5.06 10.09
C ARG A 82 -19.99 -4.81 9.04
N VAL A 83 -19.83 -3.79 8.20
CA VAL A 83 -20.90 -3.29 7.33
C VAL A 83 -20.80 -3.87 5.92
N GLY A 84 -19.63 -4.40 5.55
CA GLY A 84 -19.33 -4.88 4.21
C GLY A 84 -18.65 -3.83 3.35
N THR A 85 -17.76 -4.31 2.48
CA THR A 85 -16.85 -3.45 1.71
C THR A 85 -17.55 -2.72 0.56
N ARG A 86 -18.67 -3.25 0.04
CA ARG A 86 -19.48 -2.58 -0.97
C ARG A 86 -19.93 -1.20 -0.50
N ARG A 87 -20.53 -1.15 0.70
CA ARG A 87 -21.07 0.11 1.26
C ARG A 87 -19.94 1.03 1.72
N VAL A 88 -18.94 0.45 2.38
CA VAL A 88 -17.86 1.25 2.97
C VAL A 88 -16.98 1.85 1.88
N LEU A 89 -16.51 1.08 0.89
CA LEU A 89 -15.71 1.62 -0.23
C LEU A 89 -16.50 2.67 -1.04
N THR A 90 -17.80 2.43 -1.30
CA THR A 90 -18.63 3.46 -1.96
C THR A 90 -18.59 4.77 -1.19
N ARG A 91 -18.82 4.73 0.14
CA ARG A 91 -18.88 5.94 0.97
C ARG A 91 -17.55 6.67 1.06
N ILE A 92 -16.46 5.93 1.33
CA ILE A 92 -15.13 6.53 1.50
C ILE A 92 -14.59 7.08 0.19
N VAL A 93 -14.80 6.40 -0.94
CA VAL A 93 -14.40 6.91 -2.26
C VAL A 93 -15.22 8.15 -2.64
N THR A 94 -16.54 8.13 -2.43
CA THR A 94 -17.39 9.31 -2.64
C THR A 94 -16.95 10.48 -1.76
N TRP A 95 -16.64 10.21 -0.48
CA TRP A 95 -16.18 11.21 0.48
C TRP A 95 -14.85 11.82 0.04
N TRP A 96 -13.83 11.02 -0.20
CA TRP A 96 -12.54 11.59 -0.57
C TRP A 96 -12.59 12.30 -1.92
N SER A 97 -13.35 11.77 -2.90
CA SER A 97 -13.53 12.41 -4.21
C SER A 97 -14.16 13.79 -4.09
N MET A 98 -15.15 13.93 -3.19
CA MET A 98 -15.73 15.24 -2.86
C MET A 98 -14.67 16.19 -2.30
N PHE A 99 -13.83 15.74 -1.36
CA PHE A 99 -12.79 16.59 -0.77
C PHE A 99 -11.60 16.80 -1.72
N THR A 100 -11.35 15.91 -2.69
CA THR A 100 -10.48 16.19 -3.82
C THR A 100 -11.00 17.37 -4.63
N MET A 101 -12.27 17.35 -5.03
CA MET A 101 -12.89 18.47 -5.76
C MET A 101 -12.89 19.76 -4.93
N LEU A 102 -13.24 19.69 -3.65
CA LEU A 102 -13.22 20.83 -2.72
C LEU A 102 -11.81 21.39 -2.50
N THR A 103 -10.75 20.59 -2.65
CA THR A 103 -9.38 21.13 -2.69
C THR A 103 -9.20 22.09 -3.86
N GLY A 104 -9.79 21.84 -5.03
CA GLY A 104 -9.82 22.75 -6.16
C GLY A 104 -10.62 24.04 -5.90
N ALA A 105 -11.57 24.00 -4.98
CA ALA A 105 -12.37 25.16 -4.58
C ALA A 105 -11.78 25.92 -3.36
N ALA A 106 -10.61 25.53 -2.84
CA ALA A 106 -10.00 26.18 -1.69
C ALA A 106 -9.65 27.64 -1.99
N TRP A 107 -9.97 28.55 -1.05
CA TRP A 107 -9.77 30.00 -1.17
C TRP A 107 -8.84 30.59 -0.09
N SER A 108 -8.42 29.77 0.88
CA SER A 108 -7.55 30.20 1.97
C SER A 108 -6.74 29.02 2.52
N TYR A 109 -5.71 29.33 3.33
CA TYR A 109 -4.97 28.34 4.08
C TYR A 109 -5.87 27.42 4.92
N ALA A 110 -6.80 28.03 5.68
CA ALA A 110 -7.69 27.26 6.56
C ALA A 110 -8.62 26.32 5.77
N SER A 111 -9.20 26.79 4.66
CA SER A 111 -10.04 25.94 3.80
C SER A 111 -9.26 24.78 3.20
N LEU A 112 -8.02 25.02 2.78
CA LEU A 112 -7.14 23.97 2.24
C LEU A 112 -6.73 22.95 3.31
N LEU A 113 -6.39 23.41 4.52
CA LEU A 113 -6.03 22.56 5.66
C LEU A 113 -7.19 21.62 6.03
N VAL A 114 -8.40 22.17 6.16
CA VAL A 114 -9.60 21.39 6.51
C VAL A 114 -9.94 20.38 5.41
N THR A 115 -9.93 20.82 4.14
CA THR A 115 -10.23 19.90 3.03
C THR A 115 -9.22 18.75 2.95
N ARG A 116 -7.93 19.00 3.18
CA ARG A 116 -6.90 17.95 3.18
C ARG A 116 -6.99 17.02 4.39
N PHE A 117 -7.35 17.53 5.56
CA PHE A 117 -7.65 16.69 6.72
C PHE A 117 -8.83 15.77 6.45
N LEU A 118 -9.94 16.29 5.95
CA LEU A 118 -11.15 15.51 5.66
C LEU A 118 -10.95 14.55 4.46
N PHE A 119 -10.14 14.94 3.49
CA PHE A 119 -9.69 14.04 2.43
C PHE A 119 -8.94 12.82 3.03
N GLY A 120 -7.94 13.05 3.90
CA GLY A 120 -7.18 11.99 4.54
C GLY A 120 -8.05 11.06 5.40
N ALA A 121 -8.99 11.63 6.16
CA ALA A 121 -9.95 10.86 6.96
C ALA A 121 -10.82 9.93 6.09
N GLY A 122 -11.22 10.41 4.90
CA GLY A 122 -12.01 9.63 3.96
C GLY A 122 -11.19 8.52 3.29
N GLU A 123 -9.97 8.83 2.87
CA GLU A 123 -9.14 7.90 2.11
C GLU A 123 -8.56 6.75 2.96
N ALA A 124 -8.39 6.96 4.26
CA ALA A 124 -7.74 6.03 5.19
C ALA A 124 -8.28 4.59 5.17
N GLY A 125 -9.55 4.39 4.77
CA GLY A 125 -10.16 3.08 4.71
C GLY A 125 -9.93 2.30 3.41
N CYS A 126 -9.29 2.86 2.38
CA CYS A 126 -9.20 2.21 1.08
C CYS A 126 -8.46 0.87 1.14
N TRP A 127 -7.22 0.88 1.59
CA TRP A 127 -6.33 -0.29 1.64
C TRP A 127 -6.89 -1.43 2.47
N PRO A 128 -7.33 -1.22 3.73
CA PRO A 128 -7.91 -2.28 4.54
C PRO A 128 -9.18 -2.88 3.94
N ASN A 129 -10.03 -2.05 3.34
CA ASN A 129 -11.28 -2.52 2.75
C ASN A 129 -11.08 -3.28 1.43
N VAL A 130 -10.08 -2.92 0.63
CA VAL A 130 -9.67 -3.72 -0.53
C VAL A 130 -9.13 -5.08 -0.08
N THR A 131 -8.28 -5.09 0.94
CA THR A 131 -7.77 -6.34 1.54
C THR A 131 -8.91 -7.22 2.06
N ARG A 132 -9.90 -6.62 2.71
CA ARG A 132 -11.12 -7.31 3.14
C ARG A 132 -11.92 -7.84 1.95
N THR A 133 -12.03 -7.09 0.85
CA THR A 133 -12.66 -7.56 -0.39
C THR A 133 -11.95 -8.81 -0.92
N PHE A 134 -10.62 -8.80 -0.97
CA PHE A 134 -9.85 -9.95 -1.44
C PHE A 134 -9.98 -11.18 -0.52
N SER A 135 -10.17 -10.99 0.77
CA SER A 135 -10.42 -12.10 1.68
C SER A 135 -11.69 -12.90 1.33
N ARG A 136 -12.66 -12.26 0.69
CA ARG A 136 -13.94 -12.86 0.28
C ARG A 136 -13.97 -13.36 -1.15
N TRP A 137 -13.27 -12.67 -2.07
CA TRP A 137 -13.33 -12.92 -3.51
C TRP A 137 -12.21 -13.81 -4.03
N PHE A 138 -11.15 -14.02 -3.26
CA PHE A 138 -10.00 -14.77 -3.73
C PHE A 138 -9.71 -15.99 -2.84
N PRO A 139 -9.50 -17.18 -3.47
CA PRO A 139 -9.02 -18.34 -2.75
C PRO A 139 -7.61 -18.09 -2.23
N LEU A 140 -7.20 -18.85 -1.22
CA LEU A 140 -5.89 -18.73 -0.57
C LEU A 140 -4.71 -18.69 -1.58
N ALA A 141 -4.84 -19.47 -2.66
CA ALA A 141 -3.79 -19.65 -3.67
C ALA A 141 -3.60 -18.44 -4.61
N GLU A 142 -4.48 -17.45 -4.58
CA GLU A 142 -4.46 -16.28 -5.48
C GLU A 142 -4.43 -14.94 -4.72
N ARG A 143 -4.45 -14.93 -3.39
CA ARG A 143 -4.49 -13.71 -2.55
C ARG A 143 -3.26 -12.83 -2.72
N GLY A 144 -2.08 -13.44 -2.84
CA GLY A 144 -0.83 -12.73 -3.08
C GLY A 144 -0.84 -12.01 -4.43
N THR A 145 -1.25 -12.71 -5.48
CA THR A 145 -1.36 -12.12 -6.82
C THR A 145 -2.38 -10.98 -6.87
N ALA A 146 -3.55 -11.13 -6.21
CA ALA A 146 -4.55 -10.07 -6.14
C ALA A 146 -4.00 -8.81 -5.43
N GLN A 147 -3.29 -8.99 -4.31
CA GLN A 147 -2.62 -7.88 -3.61
C GLN A 147 -1.52 -7.26 -4.48
N GLY A 148 -0.71 -8.08 -5.15
CA GLY A 148 0.33 -7.60 -6.06
C GLY A 148 -0.21 -6.74 -7.20
N VAL A 149 -1.31 -7.15 -7.84
CA VAL A 149 -2.00 -6.37 -8.88
C VAL A 149 -2.52 -5.03 -8.33
N PHE A 150 -3.03 -5.03 -7.11
CA PHE A 150 -3.50 -3.81 -6.45
C PHE A 150 -2.37 -2.82 -6.19
N PHE A 151 -1.25 -3.26 -5.61
CA PHE A 151 -0.07 -2.43 -5.36
C PHE A 151 0.59 -1.96 -6.66
N MET A 152 0.72 -2.86 -7.64
CA MET A 152 1.23 -2.52 -8.97
C MET A 152 0.45 -1.35 -9.58
N GLY A 153 -0.88 -1.37 -9.53
CA GLY A 153 -1.73 -0.27 -10.00
C GLY A 153 -1.43 1.04 -9.28
N ALA A 154 -1.33 1.00 -7.96
CA ALA A 154 -1.04 2.16 -7.13
C ALA A 154 0.35 2.78 -7.45
N HIS A 155 1.41 1.96 -7.49
CA HIS A 155 2.76 2.43 -7.81
C HIS A 155 2.89 2.91 -9.26
N LEU A 156 2.21 2.26 -10.21
CA LEU A 156 2.14 2.73 -11.60
C LEU A 156 1.56 4.14 -11.69
N ALA A 157 0.44 4.40 -11.01
CA ALA A 157 -0.16 5.73 -10.96
C ALA A 157 0.75 6.73 -10.26
N GLY A 158 1.37 6.35 -9.13
CA GLY A 158 2.31 7.20 -8.40
C GLY A 158 3.48 7.66 -9.28
N GLY A 159 4.03 6.78 -10.10
CA GLY A 159 5.11 7.10 -11.04
C GLY A 159 4.66 7.94 -12.23
N PHE A 160 3.46 7.73 -12.75
CA PHE A 160 2.95 8.42 -13.93
C PHE A 160 2.30 9.77 -13.64
N THR A 161 1.68 9.93 -12.46
CA THR A 161 0.91 11.14 -12.10
C THR A 161 1.71 12.44 -12.19
N PRO A 162 2.98 12.54 -11.76
CA PRO A 162 3.73 13.79 -11.89
C PRO A 162 3.82 14.27 -13.33
N LEU A 163 4.08 13.37 -14.27
CA LEU A 163 4.13 13.70 -15.70
C LEU A 163 2.74 14.14 -16.20
N LEU A 164 1.71 13.38 -15.91
CA LEU A 164 0.33 13.69 -16.30
C LEU A 164 -0.08 15.07 -15.80
N VAL A 165 0.11 15.35 -14.51
CA VAL A 165 -0.26 16.63 -13.89
C VAL A 165 0.55 17.78 -14.51
N THR A 166 1.85 17.60 -14.76
CA THR A 166 2.70 18.63 -15.36
C THR A 166 2.22 18.98 -16.78
N VAL A 167 1.89 17.99 -17.59
CA VAL A 167 1.35 18.21 -18.95
C VAL A 167 0.00 18.94 -18.88
N LEU A 168 -0.88 18.50 -18.00
CA LEU A 168 -2.21 19.11 -17.86
C LEU A 168 -2.16 20.54 -17.30
N LEU A 169 -1.20 20.86 -16.43
CA LEU A 169 -0.98 22.23 -15.92
C LEU A 169 -0.57 23.21 -17.04
N GLY A 170 -0.06 22.75 -18.17
CA GLY A 170 0.17 23.57 -19.34
C GLY A 170 -1.11 24.07 -20.02
N HIS A 171 -2.25 23.43 -19.76
CA HIS A 171 -3.52 23.71 -20.42
C HIS A 171 -4.66 24.03 -19.44
N LEU A 172 -4.57 23.58 -18.19
CA LEU A 172 -5.62 23.66 -17.18
C LEU A 172 -5.08 24.32 -15.91
N SER A 173 -5.96 25.01 -15.17
CA SER A 173 -5.62 25.47 -13.83
C SER A 173 -5.50 24.32 -12.85
N TRP A 174 -4.69 24.48 -11.80
CA TRP A 174 -4.58 23.48 -10.74
C TRP A 174 -5.94 23.15 -10.11
N ARG A 175 -6.87 24.13 -10.03
CA ARG A 175 -8.24 23.95 -9.51
C ARG A 175 -9.02 22.95 -10.34
N MET A 176 -8.96 23.09 -11.68
CA MET A 176 -9.65 22.20 -12.61
C MET A 176 -9.13 20.76 -12.53
N LEU A 177 -7.84 20.56 -12.28
CA LEU A 177 -7.27 19.23 -12.12
C LEU A 177 -7.90 18.49 -10.93
N PHE A 178 -8.06 19.15 -9.79
CA PHE A 178 -8.72 18.54 -8.64
C PHE A 178 -10.18 18.19 -8.90
N VAL A 179 -10.90 19.01 -9.67
CA VAL A 179 -12.29 18.75 -10.08
C VAL A 179 -12.33 17.52 -11.00
N ILE A 180 -11.45 17.42 -11.99
CA ILE A 180 -11.38 16.30 -12.92
C ILE A 180 -11.04 15.01 -12.17
N PHE A 181 -10.00 15.02 -11.33
CA PHE A 181 -9.55 13.81 -10.64
C PHE A 181 -10.57 13.34 -9.60
N GLY A 182 -11.18 14.22 -8.84
CA GLY A 182 -12.28 13.87 -7.95
C GLY A 182 -13.48 13.29 -8.70
N SER A 183 -13.79 13.79 -9.90
CA SER A 183 -14.86 13.21 -10.74
C SER A 183 -14.60 11.76 -11.13
N VAL A 184 -13.35 11.38 -11.39
CA VAL A 184 -12.97 9.99 -11.70
C VAL A 184 -13.31 9.06 -10.53
N GLY A 185 -13.04 9.48 -9.30
CA GLY A 185 -13.41 8.71 -8.11
C GLY A 185 -14.92 8.56 -7.93
N PHE A 186 -15.72 9.60 -8.23
CA PHE A 186 -17.19 9.46 -8.22
C PHE A 186 -17.68 8.44 -9.25
N VAL A 187 -17.15 8.45 -10.47
CA VAL A 187 -17.50 7.46 -11.51
C VAL A 187 -17.18 6.06 -11.03
N TRP A 188 -16.00 5.86 -10.43
CA TRP A 188 -15.63 4.57 -9.85
C TRP A 188 -16.60 4.16 -8.73
N ALA A 189 -16.94 5.07 -7.81
CA ALA A 189 -17.83 4.78 -6.69
C ALA A 189 -19.24 4.36 -7.14
N VAL A 190 -19.77 5.04 -8.16
CA VAL A 190 -21.06 4.70 -8.77
C VAL A 190 -20.99 3.29 -9.38
N PHE A 191 -19.98 3.03 -10.21
CA PHE A 191 -19.80 1.72 -10.83
C PHE A 191 -19.66 0.61 -9.77
N TRP A 192 -18.81 0.82 -8.76
CA TRP A 192 -18.63 -0.11 -7.64
C TRP A 192 -19.95 -0.40 -6.92
N ARG A 193 -20.73 0.63 -6.61
CA ARG A 193 -21.99 0.52 -5.88
C ARG A 193 -23.02 -0.35 -6.59
N TYR A 194 -23.11 -0.26 -7.89
CA TYR A 194 -24.09 -1.01 -8.66
C TYR A 194 -23.60 -2.39 -9.08
N TRP A 195 -22.35 -2.53 -9.45
CA TRP A 195 -21.80 -3.77 -9.98
C TRP A 195 -21.32 -4.72 -8.87
N PHE A 196 -20.55 -4.24 -7.89
CA PHE A 196 -19.92 -5.10 -6.89
C PHE A 196 -20.92 -5.68 -5.88
N ARG A 197 -20.63 -6.88 -5.37
CA ARG A 197 -21.33 -7.55 -4.26
C ARG A 197 -20.32 -8.03 -3.23
N ASP A 198 -20.67 -7.97 -1.94
CA ASP A 198 -19.78 -8.37 -0.85
C ASP A 198 -19.51 -9.89 -0.86
N GLU A 199 -20.50 -10.69 -1.23
CA GLU A 199 -20.35 -12.14 -1.39
C GLU A 199 -20.38 -12.54 -2.86
N PRO A 200 -19.42 -13.40 -3.31
CA PRO A 200 -19.39 -13.91 -4.69
C PRO A 200 -20.69 -14.59 -5.10
N ALA A 201 -21.33 -15.34 -4.20
CA ALA A 201 -22.61 -16.04 -4.45
C ALA A 201 -23.77 -15.09 -4.80
N GLN A 202 -23.70 -13.81 -4.41
CA GLN A 202 -24.72 -12.80 -4.70
C GLN A 202 -24.53 -12.11 -6.06
N HIS A 203 -23.43 -12.42 -6.76
CA HIS A 203 -23.10 -11.74 -8.01
C HIS A 203 -23.57 -12.58 -9.22
N ALA A 204 -24.54 -12.06 -9.97
CA ALA A 204 -25.20 -12.78 -11.05
C ALA A 204 -24.26 -13.31 -12.17
N ALA A 205 -23.11 -12.70 -12.37
CA ALA A 205 -22.13 -13.13 -13.37
C ALA A 205 -21.13 -14.19 -12.87
N VAL A 206 -21.14 -14.53 -11.58
CA VAL A 206 -20.29 -15.58 -11.01
C VAL A 206 -20.91 -16.94 -11.33
N ARG A 207 -20.18 -17.81 -11.98
CA ARG A 207 -20.62 -19.16 -12.33
C ARG A 207 -20.33 -20.13 -11.17
N ALA A 208 -21.04 -21.25 -11.17
CA ALA A 208 -20.93 -22.25 -10.13
C ALA A 208 -19.49 -22.79 -9.95
N ASP A 209 -18.76 -22.98 -11.04
CA ASP A 209 -17.37 -23.44 -11.07
C ASP A 209 -16.40 -22.41 -10.42
N GLU A 210 -16.59 -21.12 -10.70
CA GLU A 210 -15.79 -20.06 -10.04
C GLU A 210 -16.17 -19.92 -8.56
N LEU A 211 -17.45 -20.01 -8.23
CA LEU A 211 -17.93 -19.96 -6.86
C LEU A 211 -17.35 -21.11 -6.02
N GLU A 212 -17.42 -22.34 -6.53
CA GLU A 212 -16.82 -23.51 -5.87
C GLU A 212 -15.31 -23.34 -5.63
N TRP A 213 -14.60 -22.81 -6.63
CA TRP A 213 -13.17 -22.52 -6.50
C TRP A 213 -12.86 -21.50 -5.39
N ILE A 214 -13.63 -20.42 -5.34
CA ILE A 214 -13.46 -19.39 -4.30
C ILE A 214 -13.79 -19.98 -2.92
N GLU A 215 -14.91 -20.72 -2.79
CA GLU A 215 -15.36 -21.27 -1.51
C GLU A 215 -14.48 -22.40 -1.00
N LYS A 216 -13.95 -23.26 -1.87
CA LYS A 216 -13.02 -24.33 -1.51
C LYS A 216 -11.77 -23.78 -0.84
N GLY A 217 -11.19 -22.71 -1.41
CA GLY A 217 -10.06 -21.99 -0.80
C GLY A 217 -10.42 -21.17 0.44
N ARG A 218 -11.73 -20.85 0.65
CA ARG A 218 -12.23 -20.04 1.76
C ARG A 218 -12.65 -20.88 2.97
N ARG A 219 -13.17 -22.11 2.77
CA ARG A 219 -13.64 -23.01 3.88
C ARG A 219 -12.56 -23.31 4.90
N ILE A 220 -11.29 -23.30 4.50
CA ILE A 220 -10.14 -23.42 5.41
C ILE A 220 -10.11 -22.25 6.44
N ASN A 221 -10.89 -21.18 6.21
CA ASN A 221 -10.85 -19.93 6.98
C ASN A 221 -12.14 -19.57 7.75
N GLN A 222 -13.20 -20.38 7.72
CA GLN A 222 -14.53 -19.96 8.22
C GLN A 222 -14.88 -20.36 9.67
N ASP A 223 -14.09 -21.17 10.36
CA ASP A 223 -14.37 -21.63 11.75
C ASP A 223 -14.05 -20.57 12.81
N SER A 224 -14.61 -19.37 12.72
CA SER A 224 -14.54 -18.42 13.83
C SER A 224 -15.94 -17.98 14.25
N ARG A 225 -16.22 -18.25 15.54
CA ARG A 225 -17.47 -17.99 16.27
C ARG A 225 -17.98 -16.55 16.09
N GLU A 226 -19.29 -16.37 16.12
CA GLU A 226 -19.95 -15.06 16.19
C GLU A 226 -19.49 -14.31 17.44
N GLY A 227 -18.91 -13.13 17.28
CA GLY A 227 -18.43 -12.28 18.36
C GLY A 227 -17.96 -10.92 17.85
N GLY A 228 -17.90 -9.92 18.72
CA GLY A 228 -17.32 -8.61 18.42
C GLY A 228 -15.82 -8.71 18.10
N THR A 229 -15.21 -7.64 17.57
CA THR A 229 -13.78 -7.62 17.28
C THR A 229 -12.97 -7.82 18.56
N PRO A 230 -12.17 -8.90 18.65
CA PRO A 230 -11.46 -9.23 19.88
C PRO A 230 -10.16 -8.42 20.00
N TRP A 231 -10.26 -7.11 20.27
CA TRP A 231 -9.11 -6.20 20.34
C TRP A 231 -7.97 -6.71 21.23
N LYS A 232 -8.31 -7.25 22.40
CA LYS A 232 -7.30 -7.81 23.31
C LYS A 232 -6.58 -9.01 22.69
N ALA A 233 -7.31 -9.88 21.99
CA ALA A 233 -6.72 -11.03 21.31
C ALA A 233 -5.85 -10.61 20.11
N LEU A 234 -6.27 -9.60 19.34
CA LEU A 234 -5.47 -9.03 18.24
C LEU A 234 -4.15 -8.46 18.76
N LEU A 235 -4.20 -7.63 19.82
CA LEU A 235 -3.01 -7.00 20.40
C LEU A 235 -2.10 -8.01 21.13
N ALA A 236 -2.66 -9.07 21.69
CA ALA A 236 -1.89 -10.15 22.33
C ALA A 236 -1.35 -11.19 21.32
N ASN A 237 -1.81 -11.16 20.07
CA ASN A 237 -1.38 -12.13 19.06
C ASN A 237 0.03 -11.79 18.57
N ARG A 238 1.00 -12.66 18.91
CA ARG A 238 2.41 -12.48 18.52
C ARG A 238 2.59 -12.26 17.01
N THR A 239 1.86 -13.01 16.17
CA THR A 239 1.95 -12.87 14.71
C THR A 239 1.46 -11.49 14.23
N ALA A 240 0.36 -11.00 14.81
CA ALA A 240 -0.16 -9.66 14.49
C ALA A 240 0.82 -8.55 14.88
N VAL A 241 1.40 -8.64 16.09
CA VAL A 241 2.42 -7.67 16.55
C VAL A 241 3.65 -7.70 15.67
N LEU A 242 4.15 -8.89 15.32
CA LEU A 242 5.31 -9.02 14.42
C LEU A 242 5.03 -8.51 13.01
N LEU A 243 3.80 -8.67 12.49
CA LEU A 243 3.39 -8.07 11.21
C LEU A 243 3.42 -6.53 11.29
N CYS A 244 2.93 -5.95 12.37
CA CYS A 244 2.98 -4.50 12.59
C CYS A 244 4.43 -3.99 12.68
N LEU A 245 5.28 -4.64 13.46
CA LEU A 245 6.69 -4.27 13.60
C LEU A 245 7.46 -4.39 12.27
N MET A 246 7.25 -5.49 11.56
CA MET A 246 7.86 -5.70 10.25
C MET A 246 7.42 -4.63 9.25
N TYR A 247 6.14 -4.30 9.21
CA TYR A 247 5.61 -3.30 8.28
C TYR A 247 6.07 -1.88 8.63
N PHE A 248 6.26 -1.59 9.92
CA PHE A 248 6.93 -0.37 10.37
C PHE A 248 8.33 -0.23 9.73
N THR A 249 9.15 -1.29 9.76
CA THR A 249 10.51 -1.24 9.20
C THR A 249 10.49 -1.03 7.68
N GLN A 250 9.58 -1.70 6.98
CA GLN A 250 9.43 -1.53 5.54
C GLN A 250 9.01 -0.10 5.17
N ALA A 251 7.99 0.43 5.84
CA ALA A 251 7.48 1.77 5.55
C ALA A 251 8.47 2.87 5.94
N TYR A 252 9.26 2.67 7.02
CA TYR A 252 10.38 3.54 7.35
C TYR A 252 11.35 3.67 6.17
N GLY A 253 11.79 2.54 5.62
CA GLY A 253 12.69 2.54 4.47
C GLY A 253 12.05 3.08 3.20
N PHE A 254 10.78 2.76 2.93
CA PHE A 254 10.07 3.29 1.76
C PHE A 254 10.00 4.82 1.77
N ASN A 255 9.79 5.42 2.94
CA ASN A 255 9.73 6.87 3.06
C ASN A 255 11.08 7.55 2.80
N PHE A 256 12.22 6.89 3.07
CA PHE A 256 13.53 7.40 2.65
C PHE A 256 13.59 7.59 1.11
N TYR A 257 13.11 6.61 0.34
CA TYR A 257 13.14 6.71 -1.12
C TYR A 257 12.27 7.85 -1.65
N VAL A 258 11.14 8.10 -1.02
CA VAL A 258 10.20 9.15 -1.45
C VAL A 258 10.68 10.54 -1.05
N THR A 259 11.32 10.68 0.13
CA THR A 259 11.62 11.99 0.71
C THR A 259 13.08 12.42 0.51
N TRP A 260 14.02 11.54 0.76
CA TRP A 260 15.44 11.90 0.85
C TRP A 260 16.32 11.40 -0.30
N LEU A 261 15.88 10.38 -1.05
CA LEU A 261 16.67 9.83 -2.15
C LEU A 261 17.07 10.89 -3.19
N PRO A 262 16.18 11.79 -3.66
CA PRO A 262 16.60 12.84 -4.60
C PRO A 262 17.70 13.74 -4.04
N THR A 263 17.58 14.14 -2.76
CA THR A 263 18.59 14.96 -2.08
C THR A 263 19.91 14.22 -1.94
N TYR A 264 19.88 12.95 -1.56
CA TYR A 264 21.06 12.09 -1.47
C TYR A 264 21.78 11.96 -2.83
N LEU A 265 21.02 11.65 -3.89
CA LEU A 265 21.56 11.50 -5.24
C LEU A 265 22.21 12.81 -5.73
N LYS A 266 21.56 13.95 -5.48
CA LYS A 266 22.08 15.26 -5.87
C LYS A 266 23.33 15.65 -5.06
N ASN A 267 23.25 15.61 -3.73
CA ASN A 267 24.27 16.22 -2.85
C ASN A 267 25.45 15.30 -2.58
N VAL A 268 25.25 13.97 -2.60
CA VAL A 268 26.29 12.98 -2.26
C VAL A 268 26.83 12.28 -3.50
N ARG A 269 25.96 11.97 -4.45
CA ARG A 269 26.31 11.20 -5.65
C ARG A 269 26.53 12.04 -6.90
N GLY A 270 26.26 13.36 -6.84
CA GLY A 270 26.54 14.32 -7.92
C GLY A 270 25.60 14.23 -9.12
N PHE A 271 24.41 13.61 -8.96
CA PHE A 271 23.43 13.57 -10.04
C PHE A 271 22.82 14.94 -10.30
N ALA A 272 22.59 15.27 -11.58
CA ALA A 272 22.00 16.53 -11.98
C ALA A 272 20.97 16.33 -13.11
N SER A 273 20.06 17.29 -13.24
CA SER A 273 19.10 17.38 -14.35
C SER A 273 18.38 16.07 -14.65
N VAL A 274 18.47 15.56 -15.86
CA VAL A 274 17.74 14.37 -16.36
C VAL A 274 18.14 13.10 -15.59
N SER A 275 19.43 12.92 -15.29
CA SER A 275 19.90 11.74 -14.54
C SER A 275 19.33 11.69 -13.12
N LEU A 276 19.21 12.83 -12.45
CA LEU A 276 18.59 12.91 -11.13
C LEU A 276 17.12 12.46 -11.18
N GLY A 277 16.34 12.97 -12.14
CA GLY A 277 14.94 12.57 -12.30
C GLY A 277 14.78 11.08 -12.59
N LEU A 278 15.60 10.54 -13.50
CA LEU A 278 15.56 9.12 -13.86
C LEU A 278 15.84 8.21 -12.65
N PHE A 279 16.95 8.45 -11.95
CA PHE A 279 17.37 7.59 -10.83
C PHE A 279 16.55 7.81 -9.55
N ALA A 280 15.98 9.00 -9.35
CA ALA A 280 15.02 9.24 -8.27
C ALA A 280 13.67 8.54 -8.50
N GLY A 281 13.25 8.40 -9.75
CA GLY A 281 12.01 7.70 -10.12
C GLY A 281 12.16 6.17 -10.23
N LEU A 282 13.39 5.68 -10.39
CA LEU A 282 13.69 4.26 -10.61
C LEU A 282 13.13 3.33 -9.51
N PRO A 283 13.19 3.67 -8.20
CA PRO A 283 12.59 2.83 -7.15
C PRO A 283 11.11 2.55 -7.38
N LEU A 284 10.31 3.55 -7.71
CA LEU A 284 8.87 3.37 -7.96
C LEU A 284 8.62 2.58 -9.24
N ALA A 285 9.38 2.82 -10.30
CA ALA A 285 9.27 2.08 -11.55
C ALA A 285 9.55 0.59 -11.36
N LEU A 286 10.60 0.23 -10.61
CA LEU A 286 10.92 -1.15 -10.31
C LEU A 286 9.91 -1.79 -9.34
N SER A 287 9.30 -1.01 -8.46
CA SER A 287 8.28 -1.49 -7.52
C SER A 287 7.02 -2.00 -8.24
N VAL A 288 6.66 -1.43 -9.39
CA VAL A 288 5.54 -1.91 -10.22
C VAL A 288 5.70 -3.39 -10.57
N LEU A 289 6.91 -3.79 -11.00
CA LEU A 289 7.22 -5.19 -11.31
C LEU A 289 7.36 -6.03 -10.04
N ALA A 290 7.98 -5.47 -9.01
CA ALA A 290 8.20 -6.15 -7.73
C ALA A 290 6.88 -6.55 -7.06
N ASP A 291 5.86 -5.69 -7.08
CA ASP A 291 4.54 -5.99 -6.53
C ASP A 291 3.87 -7.17 -7.22
N LEU A 292 3.85 -7.16 -8.56
CA LEU A 292 3.24 -8.22 -9.34
C LEU A 292 3.97 -9.55 -9.14
N PHE A 293 5.29 -9.56 -9.34
CA PHE A 293 6.08 -10.78 -9.20
C PHE A 293 6.18 -11.26 -7.75
N GLY A 294 6.17 -10.36 -6.78
CA GLY A 294 6.07 -10.66 -5.36
C GLY A 294 4.77 -11.41 -5.03
N GLY A 295 3.65 -10.95 -5.58
CA GLY A 295 2.36 -11.63 -5.46
C GLY A 295 2.34 -13.03 -6.05
N ILE A 296 2.78 -13.16 -7.31
CA ILE A 296 2.85 -14.44 -8.02
C ILE A 296 3.80 -15.42 -7.30
N THR A 297 4.97 -14.96 -6.88
CA THR A 297 5.95 -15.78 -6.16
C THR A 297 5.41 -16.25 -4.82
N THR A 298 4.76 -15.34 -4.08
CA THR A 298 4.11 -15.66 -2.81
C THR A 298 3.08 -16.77 -2.97
N ASP A 299 2.21 -16.68 -3.97
CA ASP A 299 1.19 -17.70 -4.19
C ASP A 299 1.78 -19.04 -4.67
N ARG A 300 2.81 -19.01 -5.54
CA ARG A 300 3.52 -20.23 -5.98
C ARG A 300 4.19 -20.95 -4.81
N LEU A 301 4.91 -20.22 -3.97
CA LEU A 301 5.58 -20.80 -2.80
C LEU A 301 4.58 -21.29 -1.74
N THR A 302 3.49 -20.55 -1.53
CA THR A 302 2.41 -20.96 -0.61
C THR A 302 1.76 -22.26 -1.07
N ARG A 303 1.51 -22.43 -2.36
CA ARG A 303 0.98 -23.69 -2.93
C ARG A 303 1.95 -24.86 -2.78
N ARG A 304 3.25 -24.60 -2.91
CA ARG A 304 4.26 -25.66 -2.89
C ARG A 304 4.67 -26.06 -1.48
N PHE A 305 4.84 -25.11 -0.57
CA PHE A 305 5.44 -25.31 0.75
C PHE A 305 4.50 -25.02 1.93
N GLY A 306 3.26 -24.64 1.64
CA GLY A 306 2.28 -24.24 2.66
C GLY A 306 2.38 -22.77 3.04
N LEU A 307 1.36 -22.34 3.79
CA LEU A 307 1.10 -20.92 4.07
C LEU A 307 2.25 -20.24 4.83
N ARG A 308 2.70 -20.85 5.93
CA ARG A 308 3.76 -20.27 6.78
C ARG A 308 5.06 -20.10 6.00
N ILE A 309 5.54 -21.18 5.37
CA ILE A 309 6.83 -21.16 4.67
C ILE A 309 6.75 -20.23 3.46
N GLY A 310 5.68 -20.32 2.65
CA GLY A 310 5.52 -19.50 1.45
C GLY A 310 5.53 -18.02 1.74
N ARG A 311 4.76 -17.56 2.76
CA ARG A 311 4.72 -16.16 3.16
C ARG A 311 6.04 -15.68 3.78
N ALA A 312 6.58 -16.46 4.74
CA ALA A 312 7.79 -16.09 5.47
C ALA A 312 9.03 -16.05 4.57
N THR A 313 9.19 -16.99 3.64
CA THR A 313 10.35 -17.03 2.73
C THR A 313 10.37 -15.81 1.81
N VAL A 314 9.20 -15.45 1.23
CA VAL A 314 9.12 -14.25 0.38
C VAL A 314 9.38 -13.00 1.21
N GLY A 315 8.71 -12.87 2.36
CA GLY A 315 8.83 -11.69 3.22
C GLY A 315 10.25 -11.48 3.75
N ALA A 316 10.83 -12.51 4.36
CA ALA A 316 12.19 -12.44 4.90
C ALA A 316 13.24 -12.27 3.81
N GLY A 317 13.17 -13.07 2.74
CA GLY A 317 14.12 -13.00 1.63
C GLY A 317 14.12 -11.63 0.94
N ALA A 318 12.94 -11.05 0.72
CA ALA A 318 12.79 -9.74 0.13
C ALA A 318 13.40 -8.63 1.01
N LEU A 319 13.14 -8.63 2.33
CA LEU A 319 13.72 -7.64 3.24
C LEU A 319 15.22 -7.82 3.45
N LEU A 320 15.73 -9.05 3.48
CA LEU A 320 17.18 -9.29 3.51
C LEU A 320 17.85 -8.78 2.23
N ALA A 321 17.26 -9.04 1.07
CA ALA A 321 17.74 -8.51 -0.20
C ALA A 321 17.69 -6.97 -0.21
N ALA A 322 16.63 -6.35 0.32
CA ALA A 322 16.50 -4.91 0.45
C ALA A 322 17.62 -4.31 1.33
N GLY A 323 17.86 -4.90 2.49
CA GLY A 323 18.95 -4.51 3.39
C GLY A 323 20.33 -4.67 2.75
N GLY A 324 20.58 -5.80 2.09
CA GLY A 324 21.83 -6.06 1.37
C GLY A 324 22.08 -5.08 0.22
N CYS A 325 21.04 -4.81 -0.59
CA CYS A 325 21.13 -3.83 -1.67
C CYS A 325 21.35 -2.41 -1.14
N MET A 326 20.71 -2.03 -0.02
CA MET A 326 20.93 -0.73 0.63
C MET A 326 22.37 -0.60 1.14
N MET A 327 22.90 -1.62 1.82
CA MET A 327 24.29 -1.62 2.30
C MET A 327 25.28 -1.54 1.14
N ALA A 328 25.13 -2.39 0.14
CA ALA A 328 25.98 -2.40 -1.06
C ALA A 328 25.90 -1.06 -1.83
N GLY A 329 24.69 -0.50 -1.98
CA GLY A 329 24.50 0.79 -2.62
C GLY A 329 25.13 1.95 -1.86
N THR A 330 25.09 1.90 -0.51
CA THR A 330 25.75 2.92 0.35
C THR A 330 27.27 2.87 0.19
N SER A 331 27.84 1.67 0.11
CA SER A 331 29.29 1.44 0.02
C SER A 331 29.85 1.53 -1.41
N ALA A 332 29.00 1.53 -2.44
CA ALA A 332 29.43 1.57 -3.83
C ALA A 332 30.15 2.88 -4.17
N ALA A 333 31.35 2.79 -4.75
CA ALA A 333 32.13 3.96 -5.18
C ALA A 333 31.51 4.64 -6.42
N ASN A 334 31.01 3.86 -7.38
CA ASN A 334 30.39 4.39 -8.59
C ASN A 334 28.98 4.92 -8.29
N PRO A 335 28.68 6.22 -8.60
CA PRO A 335 27.37 6.81 -8.34
C PRO A 335 26.19 6.07 -8.97
N TYR A 336 26.35 5.60 -10.22
CA TYR A 336 25.30 4.89 -10.95
C TYR A 336 25.01 3.52 -10.33
N SER A 337 26.07 2.76 -9.98
CA SER A 337 25.89 1.48 -9.28
C SER A 337 25.21 1.68 -7.92
N SER A 338 25.58 2.74 -7.18
CA SER A 338 24.92 3.11 -5.94
C SER A 338 23.43 3.35 -6.14
N ALA A 339 23.05 4.19 -7.10
CA ALA A 339 21.66 4.54 -7.38
C ALA A 339 20.82 3.31 -7.78
N VAL A 340 21.36 2.45 -8.64
CA VAL A 340 20.70 1.20 -9.08
C VAL A 340 20.52 0.24 -7.91
N LEU A 341 21.57 0.02 -7.09
CA LEU A 341 21.47 -0.88 -5.93
C LEU A 341 20.45 -0.37 -4.91
N ILE A 342 20.44 0.92 -4.62
CA ILE A 342 19.44 1.55 -3.73
C ILE A 342 18.03 1.37 -4.31
N ALA A 343 17.84 1.57 -5.61
CA ALA A 343 16.55 1.37 -6.26
C ALA A 343 16.09 -0.09 -6.23
N LEU A 344 17.00 -1.05 -6.43
CA LEU A 344 16.73 -2.48 -6.29
C LEU A 344 16.36 -2.84 -4.84
N GLY A 345 16.98 -2.17 -3.86
CA GLY A 345 16.60 -2.30 -2.44
C GLY A 345 15.15 -1.90 -2.19
N SER A 346 14.68 -0.80 -2.79
CA SER A 346 13.26 -0.40 -2.74
C SER A 346 12.33 -1.43 -3.38
N ALA A 347 12.68 -1.89 -4.57
CA ALA A 347 11.91 -2.92 -5.27
C ALA A 347 11.83 -4.22 -4.45
N ALA A 348 12.95 -4.65 -3.87
CA ALA A 348 12.98 -5.82 -3.00
C ALA A 348 12.10 -5.63 -1.77
N ALA A 349 12.13 -4.46 -1.12
CA ALA A 349 11.26 -4.16 0.02
C ALA A 349 9.77 -4.20 -0.36
N ASN A 350 9.40 -3.74 -1.55
CA ASN A 350 8.03 -3.78 -2.03
C ASN A 350 7.60 -5.18 -2.49
N PHE A 351 8.53 -6.02 -2.95
CA PHE A 351 8.26 -7.41 -3.33
C PHE A 351 7.61 -8.24 -2.20
N MET A 352 7.82 -7.86 -0.93
CA MET A 352 7.20 -8.53 0.20
C MET A 352 5.77 -8.06 0.51
N LEU A 353 5.31 -6.92 -0.04
CA LEU A 353 3.99 -6.35 0.30
C LEU A 353 2.84 -7.33 0.11
N PRO A 354 2.74 -8.06 -1.02
CA PRO A 354 1.66 -9.04 -1.20
C PRO A 354 1.67 -10.16 -0.16
N ALA A 355 2.85 -10.56 0.33
CA ALA A 355 2.97 -11.56 1.39
C ALA A 355 2.47 -11.02 2.73
N ALA A 356 2.79 -9.76 3.08
CA ALA A 356 2.38 -9.12 4.32
C ALA A 356 0.86 -8.92 4.37
N TRP A 357 0.29 -8.30 3.34
CA TRP A 357 -1.15 -8.05 3.27
C TRP A 357 -1.95 -9.34 3.11
N GLY A 358 -1.43 -10.32 2.35
CA GLY A 358 -1.99 -11.66 2.31
C GLY A 358 -1.99 -12.35 3.67
N SER A 359 -0.94 -12.17 4.49
CA SER A 359 -0.88 -12.69 5.86
C SER A 359 -1.93 -12.06 6.78
N CYS A 360 -2.26 -10.78 6.59
CA CYS A 360 -3.38 -10.15 7.29
C CYS A 360 -4.72 -10.79 6.96
N ILE A 361 -4.94 -11.19 5.69
CA ILE A 361 -6.14 -11.92 5.29
C ILE A 361 -6.18 -13.30 5.96
N ASP A 362 -5.06 -13.99 5.93
CA ASP A 362 -4.97 -15.38 6.38
C ASP A 362 -5.10 -15.50 7.92
N LEU A 363 -4.52 -14.56 8.67
CA LEU A 363 -4.59 -14.48 10.13
C LEU A 363 -5.91 -13.86 10.62
N GLY A 364 -6.31 -12.74 9.99
CA GLY A 364 -7.44 -11.94 10.44
C GLY A 364 -8.80 -12.52 10.08
N GLY A 365 -8.88 -13.35 9.04
CA GLY A 365 -10.15 -13.95 8.60
C GLY A 365 -11.27 -12.92 8.43
N ARG A 366 -12.29 -12.95 9.30
CA ARG A 366 -13.39 -11.95 9.29
C ARG A 366 -12.95 -10.54 9.71
N HIS A 367 -11.84 -10.42 10.42
CA HIS A 367 -11.23 -9.16 10.88
C HIS A 367 -10.02 -8.73 10.03
N ALA A 368 -9.94 -9.20 8.78
CA ALA A 368 -8.84 -8.88 7.87
C ALA A 368 -8.68 -7.38 7.63
N GLY A 369 -9.79 -6.63 7.55
CA GLY A 369 -9.79 -5.17 7.44
C GLY A 369 -9.17 -4.50 8.67
N THR A 370 -9.58 -4.90 9.86
CA THR A 370 -9.04 -4.36 11.13
C THR A 370 -7.55 -4.66 11.29
N LEU A 371 -7.14 -5.90 11.02
CA LEU A 371 -5.73 -6.31 11.17
C LEU A 371 -4.82 -5.60 10.15
N SER A 372 -5.26 -5.53 8.89
CA SER A 372 -4.49 -4.82 7.86
C SER A 372 -4.41 -3.31 8.12
N ALA A 373 -5.47 -2.72 8.67
CA ALA A 373 -5.45 -1.33 9.11
C ALA A 373 -4.43 -1.11 10.24
N ALA A 374 -4.42 -1.97 11.26
CA ALA A 374 -3.45 -1.86 12.36
C ALA A 374 -2.00 -2.02 11.86
N MET A 375 -1.74 -2.97 10.97
CA MET A 375 -0.44 -3.14 10.32
C MET A 375 -0.03 -1.88 9.54
N ASN A 376 -0.92 -1.33 8.73
CA ASN A 376 -0.62 -0.15 7.92
C ASN A 376 -0.43 1.11 8.78
N THR A 377 -1.25 1.31 9.84
CA THR A 377 -1.05 2.40 10.80
C THR A 377 0.34 2.32 11.46
N SER A 378 0.82 1.12 11.82
CA SER A 378 2.19 0.94 12.29
C SER A 378 3.22 1.38 11.25
N GLY A 379 2.98 1.07 9.97
CA GLY A 379 3.78 1.58 8.85
C GLY A 379 3.77 3.11 8.74
N GLN A 380 2.61 3.74 8.91
CA GLN A 380 2.51 5.21 8.88
C GLN A 380 3.39 5.87 9.97
N ILE A 381 3.45 5.27 11.17
CA ILE A 381 4.36 5.74 12.23
C ILE A 381 5.82 5.65 11.76
N GLY A 382 6.23 4.53 11.15
CA GLY A 382 7.57 4.39 10.57
C GLY A 382 7.84 5.44 9.48
N GLY A 383 6.84 5.67 8.64
CA GLY A 383 6.90 6.66 7.56
C GLY A 383 7.05 8.10 8.06
N VAL A 384 6.39 8.48 9.15
CA VAL A 384 6.54 9.80 9.77
C VAL A 384 7.89 9.96 10.44
N LEU A 385 8.38 8.93 11.11
CA LEU A 385 9.68 8.97 11.80
C LEU A 385 10.87 8.99 10.85
N SER A 386 10.76 8.35 9.68
CA SER A 386 11.88 8.22 8.73
C SER A 386 12.48 9.55 8.30
N PRO A 387 11.74 10.53 7.77
CA PRO A 387 12.31 11.81 7.35
C PRO A 387 12.98 12.56 8.50
N MET A 388 12.42 12.49 9.70
CA MET A 388 12.95 13.15 10.90
C MET A 388 14.28 12.53 11.33
N ILE A 389 14.29 11.19 11.47
CA ILE A 389 15.47 10.45 11.91
C ILE A 389 16.62 10.57 10.89
N VAL A 390 16.31 10.49 9.59
CA VAL A 390 17.29 10.69 8.52
C VAL A 390 17.89 12.09 8.60
N GLY A 391 17.05 13.14 8.68
CA GLY A 391 17.51 14.53 8.78
C GLY A 391 18.41 14.77 10.00
N LEU A 392 17.98 14.31 11.19
CA LEU A 392 18.76 14.41 12.43
C LEU A 392 20.07 13.61 12.34
N SER A 393 20.03 12.40 11.78
CA SER A 393 21.23 11.57 11.63
C SER A 393 22.27 12.24 10.73
N VAL A 394 21.85 12.83 9.61
CA VAL A 394 22.75 13.58 8.71
C VAL A 394 23.33 14.80 9.42
N GLN A 395 22.52 15.52 10.20
CA GLN A 395 22.98 16.69 10.95
C GLN A 395 24.00 16.33 12.05
N TRP A 396 23.75 15.25 12.81
CA TRP A 396 24.61 14.87 13.95
C TRP A 396 25.88 14.16 13.51
N PHE A 397 25.80 13.28 12.52
CA PHE A 397 26.96 12.50 12.07
C PHE A 397 27.70 13.12 10.89
N GLY A 398 27.18 14.19 10.28
CA GLY A 398 27.78 14.82 9.10
C GLY A 398 27.86 13.88 7.88
N SER A 399 27.13 12.75 7.91
CA SER A 399 27.25 11.69 6.92
C SER A 399 25.89 11.08 6.56
N TRP A 400 25.67 10.87 5.28
CA TRP A 400 24.49 10.16 4.76
C TRP A 400 24.57 8.63 4.93
N SER A 401 25.75 8.10 5.24
CA SER A 401 25.90 6.64 5.41
C SER A 401 25.17 6.12 6.65
N ALA A 402 25.15 6.89 7.75
CA ALA A 402 24.50 6.49 9.00
C ALA A 402 23.00 6.18 8.84
N PRO A 403 22.15 7.07 8.28
CA PRO A 403 20.74 6.77 8.10
C PRO A 403 20.47 5.65 7.07
N LEU A 404 21.34 5.46 6.07
CA LEU A 404 21.23 4.37 5.11
C LEU A 404 21.52 3.02 5.76
N TYR A 405 22.57 2.93 6.60
CA TYR A 405 22.86 1.72 7.38
C TYR A 405 21.76 1.43 8.42
N LEU A 406 21.18 2.47 9.04
CA LEU A 406 20.02 2.30 9.93
C LEU A 406 18.84 1.70 9.15
N THR A 407 18.55 2.21 7.95
CA THR A 407 17.50 1.66 7.09
C THR A 407 17.76 0.20 6.73
N ALA A 408 18.99 -0.14 6.38
CA ALA A 408 19.40 -1.53 6.12
C ALA A 408 19.21 -2.43 7.35
N ALA A 409 19.62 -1.97 8.53
CA ALA A 409 19.45 -2.68 9.80
C ALA A 409 17.96 -2.90 10.13
N LEU A 410 17.10 -1.91 9.89
CA LEU A 410 15.65 -2.03 10.05
C LEU A 410 15.07 -3.07 9.09
N TYR A 411 15.51 -3.14 7.84
CA TYR A 411 15.09 -4.19 6.92
C TYR A 411 15.49 -5.59 7.42
N VAL A 412 16.70 -5.74 7.96
CA VAL A 412 17.12 -7.00 8.59
C VAL A 412 16.27 -7.33 9.81
N ALA A 413 15.96 -6.34 10.66
CA ALA A 413 15.04 -6.54 11.79
C ALA A 413 13.64 -6.96 11.32
N GLY A 414 13.11 -6.36 10.26
CA GLY A 414 11.85 -6.78 9.62
C GLY A 414 11.92 -8.22 9.08
N ALA A 415 13.04 -8.61 8.50
CA ALA A 415 13.26 -9.99 8.06
C ALA A 415 13.27 -10.99 9.22
N ILE A 416 13.85 -10.63 10.36
CA ILE A 416 13.81 -11.43 11.58
C ILE A 416 12.38 -11.58 12.10
N CYS A 417 11.55 -10.53 12.03
CA CYS A 417 10.14 -10.62 12.39
C CYS A 417 9.41 -11.71 11.58
N TRP A 418 9.74 -11.89 10.29
CA TRP A 418 9.15 -12.92 9.44
C TRP A 418 9.38 -14.35 9.94
N ALA A 419 10.48 -14.62 10.63
CA ALA A 419 10.74 -15.94 11.23
C ALA A 419 9.70 -16.31 12.31
N GLY A 420 9.15 -15.31 13.00
CA GLY A 420 8.11 -15.47 14.02
C GLY A 420 6.68 -15.35 13.51
N ILE A 421 6.47 -14.91 12.27
CA ILE A 421 5.14 -14.76 11.66
C ILE A 421 4.64 -16.11 11.17
N ASP A 422 3.51 -16.55 11.72
CA ASP A 422 2.85 -17.79 11.31
C ASP A 422 1.36 -17.52 11.03
N PRO A 423 0.99 -17.22 9.78
CA PRO A 423 -0.40 -16.93 9.40
C PRO A 423 -1.33 -18.15 9.50
N SER A 424 -0.79 -19.36 9.68
CA SER A 424 -1.58 -20.59 9.85
C SER A 424 -2.10 -20.78 11.25
N ARG A 425 -1.53 -20.10 12.26
CA ARG A 425 -1.96 -20.15 13.65
C ARG A 425 -3.12 -19.21 13.88
N ARG A 426 -4.32 -19.71 13.70
CA ARG A 426 -5.55 -18.97 14.05
C ARG A 426 -5.68 -18.82 15.56
N ARG A 427 -5.61 -17.59 16.07
CA ARG A 427 -6.00 -17.23 17.45
C ARG A 427 -6.70 -15.86 17.52
N VAL A 428 -7.33 -15.40 16.43
CA VAL A 428 -8.06 -14.13 16.43
C VAL A 428 -9.49 -14.34 16.00
#